data_e6604493cd1e3e13d35a0dd3413f8907
#
_entry.id   e6604493cd1e3e13d35a0dd3413f8907
#
_cell.length_a   1.000
_cell.length_b   1.000
_cell.length_c   1.000
_cell.angle_alpha   90.00
_cell.angle_beta   90.00
_cell.angle_gamma   90.00
#
_symmetry.space_group_name_H-M   'P 1'
#
loop_
_entity.id
_entity.type
_entity.pdbx_description
1 polymer ?
#
loop_
_entity_poly.entity_id
_entity_poly.type
_entity_poly.pdbx_seq_one_letter_code
_entity_poly.pdbx_strand_id
1 'polypeptide(L)'
;MTDNNNGEILKHVMRNWASGVAVLTSSCLGARAGTIVCSFTSLSLEPPLVLVNIARDNPLQTVIAESRHFGLSLLDETQREISNLYAGFGKRIQDRFEEVESFTLTTGSPLI
;
A
#
# COMPACT_ATOMS: atom_id res chain seq x y z
N MET A 1 13.02 -28.16 -17.14
CA MET A 1 12.82 -28.51 -15.76
C MET A 1 11.92 -27.52 -15.08
N THR A 2 10.89 -27.98 -14.51
CA THR A 2 10.07 -27.11 -13.69
C THR A 2 10.66 -27.13 -12.30
N ASP A 3 11.13 -25.99 -11.88
CA ASP A 3 11.69 -25.87 -10.55
C ASP A 3 10.65 -25.24 -9.63
N ASN A 4 9.95 -26.07 -8.89
CA ASN A 4 8.95 -25.61 -7.93
C ASN A 4 9.56 -24.84 -6.76
N ASN A 5 10.89 -24.88 -6.64
CA ASN A 5 11.61 -24.18 -5.58
C ASN A 5 11.99 -22.75 -5.96
N ASN A 6 11.78 -22.33 -7.21
CA ASN A 6 12.17 -20.99 -7.65
C ASN A 6 11.49 -19.89 -6.84
N GLY A 7 10.19 -20.05 -6.55
CA GLY A 7 9.48 -19.10 -5.72
C GLY A 7 9.98 -19.06 -4.29
N GLU A 8 10.32 -20.21 -3.72
CA GLU A 8 10.86 -20.29 -2.36
C GLU A 8 12.27 -19.72 -2.28
N ILE A 9 13.10 -19.97 -3.30
CA ILE A 9 14.42 -19.39 -3.39
C ILE A 9 14.32 -17.86 -3.44
N LEU A 10 13.43 -17.32 -4.27
CA LEU A 10 13.21 -15.89 -4.36
C LEU A 10 12.79 -15.30 -3.01
N LYS A 11 11.85 -15.92 -2.32
CA LYS A 11 11.43 -15.48 -1.00
C LYS A 11 12.61 -15.42 -0.03
N HIS A 12 13.48 -16.43 -0.07
CA HIS A 12 14.63 -16.49 0.81
C HIS A 12 15.61 -15.35 0.52
N VAL A 13 15.86 -15.08 -0.75
CA VAL A 13 16.72 -13.97 -1.16
C VAL A 13 16.11 -12.63 -0.76
N MET A 14 14.81 -12.45 -0.99
CA MET A 14 14.12 -11.20 -0.73
C MET A 14 13.99 -10.86 0.75
N ARG A 15 14.18 -11.83 1.65
CA ARG A 15 14.24 -11.55 3.09
C ARG A 15 15.39 -10.63 3.44
N ASN A 16 16.42 -10.59 2.62
CA ASN A 16 17.58 -9.70 2.81
C ASN A 16 17.38 -8.34 2.15
N TRP A 17 16.25 -8.15 1.45
CA TRP A 17 15.94 -6.90 0.78
C TRP A 17 15.32 -5.93 1.80
N ALA A 18 16.01 -4.84 2.05
CA ALA A 18 15.47 -3.77 2.88
C ALA A 18 14.73 -2.78 2.00
N SER A 19 13.44 -2.61 2.26
CA SER A 19 12.62 -1.65 1.54
C SER A 19 11.85 -0.78 2.52
N GLY A 20 11.39 0.36 2.05
CA GLY A 20 10.44 1.15 2.79
C GLY A 20 9.08 0.46 2.87
N VAL A 21 8.28 0.87 3.83
CA VAL A 21 6.91 0.41 3.98
C VAL A 21 6.00 1.62 3.82
N ALA A 22 4.96 1.48 3.04
CA ALA A 22 4.02 2.56 2.80
C ALA A 22 2.58 2.07 2.91
N VAL A 23 1.68 3.01 3.21
CA VAL A 23 0.25 2.80 3.09
C VAL A 23 -0.20 3.40 1.76
N LEU A 24 -0.74 2.56 0.90
CA LEU A 24 -1.36 2.96 -0.36
C LEU A 24 -2.85 3.10 -0.12
N THR A 25 -3.41 4.23 -0.48
CA THR A 25 -4.81 4.55 -0.19
C THR A 25 -5.51 5.09 -1.41
N SER A 26 -6.82 4.98 -1.41
CA SER A 26 -7.67 5.68 -2.36
C SER A 26 -9.07 5.87 -1.77
N SER A 27 -9.85 6.70 -2.41
CA SER A 27 -11.25 6.89 -2.04
C SER A 27 -12.08 7.11 -3.30
N CYS A 28 -13.29 6.58 -3.29
CA CYS A 28 -14.25 6.76 -4.37
C CYS A 28 -15.65 6.84 -3.77
N LEU A 29 -16.36 7.92 -4.05
CA LEU A 29 -17.74 8.14 -3.58
C LEU A 29 -17.89 7.96 -2.05
N GLY A 30 -16.89 8.44 -1.30
CA GLY A 30 -16.91 8.35 0.15
C GLY A 30 -16.37 7.05 0.73
N ALA A 31 -16.18 6.03 -0.08
CA ALA A 31 -15.55 4.78 0.36
C ALA A 31 -14.03 4.95 0.36
N ARG A 32 -13.40 4.64 1.48
CA ARG A 32 -11.95 4.72 1.66
C ARG A 32 -11.38 3.33 1.76
N ALA A 33 -10.24 3.11 1.13
CA ALA A 33 -9.53 1.84 1.19
C ALA A 33 -8.03 2.08 1.31
N GLY A 34 -7.35 1.16 1.96
CA GLY A 34 -5.91 1.24 2.13
C GLY A 34 -5.29 -0.12 2.33
N THR A 35 -4.06 -0.24 1.93
CA THR A 35 -3.26 -1.46 2.13
C THR A 35 -1.80 -1.10 2.30
N ILE A 36 -1.06 -2.02 2.91
CA ILE A 36 0.39 -1.89 3.01
C ILE A 36 1.02 -2.33 1.70
N VAL A 37 1.99 -1.55 1.24
CA VAL A 37 2.81 -1.90 0.09
C VAL A 37 4.28 -1.72 0.43
N CYS A 38 5.09 -2.66 -0.05
CA CYS A 38 6.55 -2.56 0.00
C CYS A 38 7.13 -2.48 -1.41
N SER A 39 6.32 -2.73 -2.42
CA SER A 39 6.74 -2.75 -3.82
C SER A 39 6.37 -1.43 -4.49
N PHE A 40 7.20 -0.43 -4.23
CA PHE A 40 7.06 0.88 -4.83
C PHE A 40 8.44 1.48 -5.09
N THR A 41 8.51 2.38 -6.05
CA THR A 41 9.75 3.07 -6.38
C THR A 41 9.47 4.41 -7.04
N SER A 42 10.43 5.31 -6.92
CA SER A 42 10.44 6.53 -7.73
C SER A 42 10.83 6.14 -9.15
N LEU A 43 9.94 6.36 -10.09
CA LEU A 43 10.17 6.02 -11.49
C LEU A 43 10.83 7.16 -12.25
N SER A 44 10.42 8.39 -11.96
CA SER A 44 10.90 9.57 -12.68
C SER A 44 10.70 10.80 -11.82
N LEU A 45 11.61 11.75 -11.95
CA LEU A 45 11.49 13.04 -11.29
C LEU A 45 10.86 14.09 -12.19
N GLU A 46 11.02 13.95 -13.50
CA GLU A 46 10.49 14.90 -14.48
C GLU A 46 9.99 14.15 -15.72
N PRO A 47 8.68 13.90 -15.80
CA PRO A 47 7.65 14.22 -14.83
C PRO A 47 7.77 13.42 -13.54
N PRO A 48 7.22 13.89 -12.42
CA PRO A 48 7.28 13.16 -11.16
C PRO A 48 6.33 11.95 -11.20
N LEU A 49 6.92 10.77 -11.20
CA LEU A 49 6.18 9.51 -11.31
C LEU A 49 6.65 8.52 -10.25
N VAL A 50 5.70 7.81 -9.69
CA VAL A 50 5.92 6.72 -8.76
C VAL A 50 5.27 5.46 -9.33
N LEU A 51 5.99 4.35 -9.23
CA LEU A 51 5.46 3.04 -9.60
C LEU A 51 5.12 2.27 -8.33
N VAL A 52 3.90 1.77 -8.26
CA VAL A 52 3.44 0.96 -7.13
C VAL A 52 2.81 -0.32 -7.67
N ASN A 53 3.14 -1.46 -7.05
CA ASN A 53 2.56 -2.74 -7.42
C ASN A 53 1.60 -3.20 -6.34
N ILE A 54 0.41 -3.61 -6.74
CA ILE A 54 -0.58 -4.20 -5.84
C ILE A 54 -1.09 -5.51 -6.42
N ALA A 55 -1.48 -6.42 -5.53
CA ALA A 55 -2.01 -7.70 -5.96
C ALA A 55 -3.36 -7.52 -6.67
N ARG A 56 -3.61 -8.33 -7.69
CA ARG A 56 -4.85 -8.24 -8.47
C ARG A 56 -6.11 -8.49 -7.66
N ASP A 57 -6.02 -9.30 -6.63
CA ASP A 57 -7.13 -9.65 -5.76
C ASP A 57 -7.33 -8.65 -4.61
N ASN A 58 -6.49 -7.63 -4.53
CA ASN A 58 -6.63 -6.61 -3.49
C ASN A 58 -7.79 -5.69 -3.85
N PRO A 59 -8.78 -5.51 -2.95
CA PRO A 59 -9.95 -4.66 -3.24
C PRO A 59 -9.60 -3.20 -3.56
N LEU A 60 -8.45 -2.71 -3.09
CA LEU A 60 -7.99 -1.36 -3.37
C LEU A 60 -7.81 -1.12 -4.87
N GLN A 61 -7.46 -2.16 -5.62
CA GLN A 61 -7.31 -2.05 -7.07
C GLN A 61 -8.58 -1.49 -7.73
N THR A 62 -9.75 -1.97 -7.33
CA THR A 62 -11.02 -1.50 -7.87
C THR A 62 -11.25 -0.03 -7.52
N VAL A 63 -10.97 0.36 -6.29
CA VAL A 63 -11.15 1.73 -5.86
C VAL A 63 -10.25 2.67 -6.66
N ILE A 64 -9.00 2.31 -6.85
CA ILE A 64 -8.06 3.12 -7.64
C ILE A 64 -8.48 3.19 -9.10
N ALA A 65 -8.92 2.07 -9.68
CA ALA A 65 -9.35 2.05 -11.08
C ALA A 65 -10.55 2.95 -11.32
N GLU A 66 -11.47 3.04 -10.36
CA GLU A 66 -12.64 3.91 -10.46
C GLU A 66 -12.31 5.36 -10.16
N SER A 67 -11.54 5.62 -9.12
CA SER A 67 -11.22 6.99 -8.70
C SER A 67 -10.12 7.63 -9.55
N ARG A 68 -9.23 6.82 -10.10
CA ARG A 68 -8.05 7.23 -10.88
C ARG A 68 -7.05 8.06 -10.10
N HIS A 69 -7.03 7.91 -8.79
CA HIS A 69 -6.01 8.54 -7.96
C HIS A 69 -5.70 7.67 -6.76
N PHE A 70 -4.57 7.92 -6.15
CA PHE A 70 -4.18 7.24 -4.91
C PHE A 70 -3.31 8.16 -4.07
N GLY A 71 -3.20 7.81 -2.78
CA GLY A 71 -2.26 8.41 -1.86
C GLY A 71 -1.22 7.39 -1.44
N LEU A 72 -0.03 7.85 -1.18
CA LEU A 72 1.07 7.00 -0.71
C LEU A 72 1.72 7.66 0.48
N SER A 73 1.69 6.99 1.62
CA SER A 73 2.27 7.49 2.86
C SER A 73 3.39 6.57 3.30
N LEU A 74 4.60 7.10 3.33
CA LEU A 74 5.77 6.34 3.81
C LEU A 74 5.73 6.29 5.33
N LEU A 75 5.85 5.10 5.89
CA LEU A 75 5.83 4.91 7.33
C LEU A 75 7.26 4.88 7.88
N ASP A 76 7.42 5.43 9.09
CA ASP A 76 8.67 5.30 9.81
C ASP A 76 8.58 4.16 10.85
N GLU A 77 9.68 3.93 11.56
CA GLU A 77 9.75 2.82 12.52
C GLU A 77 8.81 2.98 13.73
N THR A 78 8.34 4.19 14.01
CA THR A 78 7.41 4.43 15.12
C THR A 78 5.97 4.10 14.75
N GLN A 79 5.70 3.80 13.50
CA GLN A 79 4.35 3.59 12.96
C GLN A 79 4.03 2.12 12.69
N ARG A 80 4.66 1.21 13.45
CA ARG A 80 4.43 -0.24 13.29
C ARG A 80 2.97 -0.63 13.46
N GLU A 81 2.27 0.00 14.40
CA GLU A 81 0.86 -0.30 14.64
C GLU A 81 0.00 0.05 13.42
N ILE A 82 0.31 1.14 12.75
CA ILE A 82 -0.37 1.54 11.51
C ILE A 82 -0.12 0.49 10.43
N SER A 83 1.13 0.04 10.28
CA SER A 83 1.48 -1.01 9.34
C SER A 83 0.67 -2.28 9.59
N ASN A 84 0.59 -2.72 10.84
CA ASN A 84 -0.16 -3.92 11.20
C ASN A 84 -1.66 -3.78 10.91
N LEU A 85 -2.22 -2.62 11.18
CA LEU A 85 -3.63 -2.35 10.91
C LEU A 85 -3.96 -2.50 9.43
N TYR A 86 -3.18 -1.87 8.56
CA TYR A 86 -3.42 -1.90 7.12
C TYR A 86 -2.98 -3.22 6.47
N ALA A 87 -2.14 -3.99 7.12
CA ALA A 87 -1.79 -5.33 6.66
C ALA A 87 -2.87 -6.37 6.99
N GLY A 88 -3.89 -5.97 7.76
CA GLY A 88 -4.98 -6.87 8.13
C GLY A 88 -4.72 -7.74 9.33
N PHE A 89 -3.67 -7.46 10.08
CA PHE A 89 -3.42 -8.16 11.35
C PHE A 89 -4.34 -7.59 12.43
N GLY A 90 -5.01 -8.46 13.16
CA GLY A 90 -5.93 -8.07 14.20
C GLY A 90 -7.38 -8.06 13.77
N LYS A 91 -8.22 -7.26 14.40
CA LYS A 91 -9.66 -7.22 14.13
C LYS A 91 -9.95 -6.69 12.73
N ARG A 92 -10.95 -7.29 12.09
CA ARG A 92 -11.51 -6.78 10.88
C ARG A 92 -12.22 -5.46 11.16
N ILE A 93 -11.75 -4.40 10.56
CA ILE A 93 -12.32 -3.06 10.71
C ILE A 93 -12.83 -2.64 9.34
N GLN A 94 -14.08 -2.18 9.28
CA GLN A 94 -14.70 -1.75 8.02
C GLN A 94 -14.00 -0.53 7.45
N ASP A 95 -13.71 0.45 8.32
CA ASP A 95 -12.95 1.62 7.93
C ASP A 95 -11.77 1.77 8.87
N ARG A 96 -10.60 1.36 8.37
CA ARG A 96 -9.37 1.41 9.14
C ARG A 96 -8.92 2.84 9.43
N PHE A 97 -9.45 3.81 8.69
CA PHE A 97 -9.11 5.22 8.89
C PHE A 97 -9.74 5.82 10.13
N GLU A 98 -10.71 5.16 10.74
CA GLU A 98 -11.30 5.62 12.01
C GLU A 98 -10.31 5.56 13.17
N GLU A 99 -9.33 4.66 13.11
CA GLU A 99 -8.35 4.47 14.19
C GLU A 99 -7.05 5.24 13.95
N VAL A 100 -6.91 5.88 12.80
CA VAL A 100 -5.67 6.54 12.40
C VAL A 100 -5.96 7.97 12.00
N GLU A 101 -5.16 8.91 12.50
CA GLU A 101 -5.25 10.28 12.02
C GLU A 101 -4.85 10.32 10.56
N SER A 102 -5.70 10.92 9.76
CA SER A 102 -5.46 11.05 8.33
C SER A 102 -5.89 12.44 7.85
N PHE A 103 -5.36 12.82 6.72
CA PHE A 103 -5.70 14.09 6.07
C PHE A 103 -5.80 13.86 4.56
N THR A 104 -6.29 14.85 3.85
CA THR A 104 -6.39 14.78 2.39
C THR A 104 -5.74 16.00 1.77
N LEU A 105 -5.29 15.82 0.54
CA LEU A 105 -4.79 16.89 -0.30
C LEU A 105 -5.69 17.03 -1.53
N THR A 106 -5.13 17.39 -2.66
CA THR A 106 -5.88 17.73 -3.87
C THR A 106 -6.81 16.64 -4.38
N THR A 107 -6.37 15.37 -4.33
CA THR A 107 -7.16 14.26 -4.89
C THR A 107 -8.24 13.74 -3.95
N GLY A 108 -8.15 14.03 -2.66
CA GLY A 108 -9.05 13.48 -1.67
C GLY A 108 -8.70 12.08 -1.17
N SER A 109 -7.63 11.45 -1.69
CA SER A 109 -7.14 10.19 -1.13
C SER A 109 -6.63 10.42 0.28
N PRO A 110 -6.96 9.51 1.24
CA PRO A 110 -6.47 9.67 2.60
C PRO A 110 -4.95 9.53 2.69
N LEU A 111 -4.34 10.36 3.51
CA LEU A 111 -2.91 10.31 3.80
C LEU A 111 -2.71 10.19 5.31
N ILE A 112 -1.69 9.44 5.69
CA ILE A 112 -1.36 9.16 7.09
C ILE A 112 -0.29 10.12 7.60
#